data_71b087a2436d81d0859abbc2544012af
#
_entry.id   71b087a2436d81d0859abbc2544012af
#
_cell.length_a   1.000
_cell.length_b   1.000
_cell.length_c   1.000
_cell.angle_alpha   90.00
_cell.angle_beta   90.00
_cell.angle_gamma   90.00
#
_symmetry.space_group_name_H-M   'P 1'
#
loop_
_entity.id
_entity.type
_entity.pdbx_description
1 polymer ?
#
loop_
_entity_poly.entity_id
_entity_poly.type
_entity_poly.pdbx_seq_one_letter_code
_entity_poly.pdbx_strand_id
1 'polypeptide(L)'
;SASSFYNSDDSFNMTRIGLAAYGTQISIKNYDHNLMPTMEIKTRISNLQKRNKGDAVSYGKSFELERDSTIATAPIGYGDGYPWNSFPDGHVLVNNKICKLIGRVTMDQILIDVTDIEVKVDDEVTVLGKSENGQHEITVTDIAQWNKTIEWEILTNMSRRLERIETVSYTHLRAHETVR
;
A
#
# COMPACT_ATOMS: atom_id res chain seq x y z
N SER A 1 11.66 -17.69 -6.10
CA SER A 1 12.14 -16.87 -4.95
C SER A 1 12.50 -17.71 -3.74
N ALA A 2 11.73 -18.76 -3.40
CA ALA A 2 12.03 -19.57 -2.21
C ALA A 2 13.44 -20.15 -2.24
N SER A 3 13.87 -20.73 -3.36
CA SER A 3 15.22 -21.30 -3.50
C SER A 3 16.35 -20.29 -3.35
N SER A 4 16.10 -19.01 -3.60
CA SER A 4 17.10 -17.95 -3.38
C SER A 4 17.33 -17.65 -1.90
N PHE A 5 16.45 -18.12 -1.04
CA PHE A 5 16.54 -17.94 0.41
C PHE A 5 17.03 -19.19 1.15
N TYR A 6 17.04 -20.34 0.48
CA TYR A 6 17.64 -21.54 1.01
C TYR A 6 19.07 -21.62 0.52
N ASN A 7 20.04 -21.62 1.43
CA ASN A 7 21.43 -21.95 1.11
C ASN A 7 21.49 -23.40 0.62
N SER A 8 21.25 -23.62 -0.66
CA SER A 8 21.60 -24.87 -1.32
C SER A 8 22.95 -24.67 -1.99
N ASP A 9 23.88 -25.59 -1.78
CA ASP A 9 25.17 -25.65 -2.49
C ASP A 9 25.02 -25.92 -4.01
N ASP A 10 23.77 -26.04 -4.47
CA ASP A 10 23.42 -26.24 -5.87
C ASP A 10 23.57 -24.92 -6.64
N SER A 11 24.71 -24.70 -7.22
CA SER A 11 24.97 -23.56 -8.09
C SER A 11 24.34 -23.74 -9.46
N PHE A 12 23.06 -23.31 -9.57
CA PHE A 12 22.42 -23.16 -10.87
C PHE A 12 22.88 -21.86 -11.56
N ASN A 13 23.00 -21.90 -12.88
CA ASN A 13 23.38 -20.74 -13.67
C ASN A 13 22.18 -19.82 -14.02
N MET A 14 20.97 -20.17 -13.59
CA MET A 14 19.77 -19.40 -13.84
C MET A 14 18.81 -19.47 -12.64
N THR A 15 18.23 -18.33 -12.28
CA THR A 15 17.23 -18.23 -11.20
C THR A 15 15.99 -17.49 -11.70
N ARG A 16 14.81 -18.01 -11.39
CA ARG A 16 13.53 -17.33 -11.62
C ARG A 16 13.13 -16.59 -10.34
N ILE A 17 13.34 -15.29 -10.29
CA ILE A 17 12.96 -14.44 -9.16
C ILE A 17 11.58 -13.88 -9.44
N GLY A 18 10.67 -13.99 -8.45
CA GLY A 18 9.33 -13.42 -8.49
C GLY A 18 9.16 -12.37 -7.38
N LEU A 19 8.43 -12.70 -6.33
CA LEU A 19 8.05 -11.80 -5.24
C LEU A 19 9.24 -11.06 -4.61
N ALA A 20 10.38 -11.72 -4.45
CA ALA A 20 11.58 -11.10 -3.91
C ALA A 20 12.10 -9.92 -4.74
N ALA A 21 11.83 -9.88 -6.06
CA ALA A 21 12.19 -8.75 -6.91
C ALA A 21 11.39 -7.48 -6.58
N TYR A 22 10.22 -7.65 -5.94
CA TYR A 22 9.39 -6.53 -5.45
C TYR A 22 9.74 -6.14 -4.01
N GLY A 23 10.79 -6.73 -3.42
CA GLY A 23 11.16 -6.46 -2.04
C GLY A 23 10.19 -7.02 -1.02
N THR A 24 9.31 -7.94 -1.43
CA THR A 24 8.34 -8.56 -0.54
C THR A 24 8.87 -9.90 -0.07
N GLN A 25 8.86 -10.09 1.24
CA GLN A 25 9.33 -11.29 1.89
C GLN A 25 8.24 -12.37 1.84
N ILE A 26 8.59 -13.56 1.37
CA ILE A 26 7.76 -14.72 1.59
C ILE A 26 7.86 -15.03 3.09
N SER A 27 6.73 -15.17 3.78
CA SER A 27 6.70 -15.52 5.21
C SER A 27 7.27 -16.93 5.44
N ILE A 28 8.58 -17.05 5.38
CA ILE A 28 9.31 -18.23 5.82
C ILE A 28 9.82 -17.91 7.22
N LYS A 29 9.31 -18.62 8.20
CA LYS A 29 9.75 -18.49 9.60
C LYS A 29 11.29 -18.53 9.66
N ASN A 30 11.88 -17.52 10.28
CA ASN A 30 13.29 -17.39 10.64
C ASN A 30 14.30 -16.90 9.58
N TYR A 31 13.88 -16.30 8.49
CA TYR A 31 14.81 -15.64 7.57
C TYR A 31 14.49 -14.14 7.51
N ASP A 32 15.34 -13.35 8.14
CA ASP A 32 15.35 -11.90 7.98
C ASP A 32 16.20 -11.58 6.74
N HIS A 33 15.53 -11.36 5.64
CA HIS A 33 16.17 -10.89 4.42
C HIS A 33 15.91 -9.40 4.33
N ASN A 34 16.96 -8.59 4.35
CA ASN A 34 16.89 -7.14 4.16
C ASN A 34 16.43 -6.79 2.72
N LEU A 35 15.23 -7.23 2.37
CA LEU A 35 14.60 -6.87 1.10
C LEU A 35 14.02 -5.46 1.21
N MET A 36 14.32 -4.64 0.22
CA MET A 36 13.75 -3.28 0.15
C MET A 36 12.54 -3.30 -0.78
N PRO A 37 11.36 -2.83 -0.31
CA PRO A 37 10.21 -2.65 -1.18
C PRO A 37 10.56 -1.76 -2.37
N THR A 38 10.16 -2.19 -3.57
CA THR A 38 10.45 -1.48 -4.82
C THR A 38 9.23 -0.73 -5.37
N MET A 39 8.10 -0.78 -4.67
CA MET A 39 6.86 -0.16 -5.12
C MET A 39 6.19 0.57 -3.96
N GLU A 40 5.77 1.80 -4.25
CA GLU A 40 4.85 2.57 -3.42
C GLU A 40 3.61 2.94 -4.23
N ILE A 41 2.47 3.07 -3.56
CA ILE A 41 1.23 3.57 -4.17
C ILE A 41 0.76 4.74 -3.34
N LYS A 42 0.64 5.89 -4.00
CA LYS A 42 0.24 7.14 -3.39
C LYS A 42 -0.92 7.76 -4.16
N THR A 43 -1.75 8.46 -3.45
CA THR A 43 -2.82 9.30 -4.00
C THR A 43 -2.94 10.57 -3.16
N ARG A 44 -3.98 11.36 -3.37
CA ARG A 44 -4.20 12.60 -2.62
C ARG A 44 -5.63 12.70 -2.15
N ILE A 45 -5.86 13.44 -1.08
CA ILE A 45 -7.22 13.75 -0.62
C ILE A 45 -7.88 14.65 -1.68
N SER A 46 -8.97 14.16 -2.27
CA SER A 46 -9.74 14.91 -3.26
C SER A 46 -10.91 15.69 -2.64
N ASN A 47 -11.40 15.25 -1.48
CA ASN A 47 -12.50 15.90 -0.79
C ASN A 47 -12.47 15.62 0.72
N LEU A 48 -12.97 16.56 1.51
CA LEU A 48 -13.14 16.45 2.94
C LEU A 48 -14.58 16.80 3.33
N GLN A 49 -15.21 15.97 4.15
CA GLN A 49 -16.57 16.17 4.63
C GLN A 49 -16.66 15.93 6.13
N LYS A 50 -17.28 16.85 6.85
CA LYS A 50 -17.71 16.62 8.23
C LYS A 50 -19.07 15.95 8.20
N ARG A 51 -19.23 14.91 9.01
CA ARG A 51 -20.44 14.10 9.14
C ARG A 51 -20.75 13.90 10.61
N ASN A 52 -22.05 13.82 10.92
CA ASN A 52 -22.48 13.62 12.29
C ASN A 52 -22.52 12.13 12.65
N LYS A 53 -22.46 11.84 13.93
CA LYS A 53 -22.78 10.51 14.46
C LYS A 53 -24.14 10.05 13.93
N GLY A 54 -24.22 8.78 13.51
CA GLY A 54 -25.41 8.17 12.95
C GLY A 54 -25.58 8.38 11.44
N ASP A 55 -24.76 9.23 10.80
CA ASP A 55 -24.76 9.34 9.34
C ASP A 55 -24.23 8.03 8.73
N ALA A 56 -24.96 7.53 7.73
CA ALA A 56 -24.52 6.38 6.97
C ALA A 56 -23.66 6.81 5.79
N VAL A 57 -22.53 6.12 5.59
CA VAL A 57 -21.58 6.38 4.51
C VAL A 57 -21.39 5.16 3.62
N SER A 58 -20.90 5.40 2.39
CA SER A 58 -20.66 4.39 1.37
C SER A 58 -21.93 3.75 0.78
N TYR A 59 -21.75 2.95 -0.27
CA TYR A 59 -22.86 2.29 -0.97
C TYR A 59 -23.63 1.33 -0.06
N GLY A 60 -24.97 1.39 -0.17
CA GLY A 60 -25.85 0.54 0.62
C GLY A 60 -25.88 0.87 2.10
N LYS A 61 -25.46 2.08 2.48
CA LYS A 61 -25.35 2.49 3.90
C LYS A 61 -24.56 1.47 4.72
N SER A 62 -23.45 0.99 4.14
CA SER A 62 -22.69 -0.14 4.66
C SER A 62 -21.91 0.16 5.93
N PHE A 63 -21.80 1.43 6.31
CA PHE A 63 -21.13 1.88 7.52
C PHE A 63 -21.85 3.07 8.11
N GLU A 64 -22.20 2.98 9.40
CA GLU A 64 -22.81 4.05 10.17
C GLU A 64 -21.76 4.64 11.12
N LEU A 65 -21.66 5.96 11.17
CA LEU A 65 -20.66 6.66 11.98
C LEU A 65 -21.03 6.59 13.46
N GLU A 66 -20.10 6.12 14.27
CA GLU A 66 -20.27 5.99 15.72
C GLU A 66 -20.04 7.32 16.48
N ARG A 67 -19.40 8.29 15.81
CA ARG A 67 -19.09 9.63 16.33
C ARG A 67 -19.15 10.66 15.21
N ASP A 68 -19.16 11.94 15.58
CA ASP A 68 -18.92 13.01 14.61
C ASP A 68 -17.55 12.84 14.00
N SER A 69 -17.49 12.81 12.68
CA SER A 69 -16.29 12.41 11.95
C SER A 69 -15.94 13.33 10.80
N THR A 70 -14.66 13.49 10.55
CA THR A 70 -14.14 14.06 9.32
C THR A 70 -13.72 12.94 8.39
N ILE A 71 -14.32 12.91 7.21
CA ILE A 71 -14.09 11.86 6.21
C ILE A 71 -13.33 12.45 5.03
N ALA A 72 -12.21 11.84 4.70
CA ALA A 72 -11.47 12.12 3.47
C ALA A 72 -11.89 11.16 2.37
N THR A 73 -11.98 11.66 1.14
CA THR A 73 -12.11 10.85 -0.07
C THR A 73 -10.80 10.88 -0.82
N ALA A 74 -10.30 9.73 -1.21
CA ALA A 74 -9.09 9.60 -2.02
C ALA A 74 -9.38 8.80 -3.31
N PRO A 75 -8.93 9.28 -4.49
CA PRO A 75 -9.19 8.67 -5.78
C PRO A 75 -8.26 7.46 -6.00
N ILE A 76 -8.67 6.33 -5.49
CA ILE A 76 -8.15 4.99 -5.77
C ILE A 76 -9.23 3.96 -5.42
N GLY A 77 -9.41 2.95 -6.25
CA GLY A 77 -10.40 1.93 -6.00
C GLY A 77 -10.10 0.61 -6.72
N TYR A 78 -11.09 -0.29 -6.79
CA TYR A 78 -10.86 -1.60 -7.39
C TYR A 78 -10.60 -1.54 -8.90
N GLY A 79 -11.02 -0.47 -9.59
CA GLY A 79 -10.65 -0.22 -10.98
C GLY A 79 -9.16 0.04 -11.18
N ASP A 80 -8.48 0.50 -10.13
CA ASP A 80 -7.04 0.74 -10.09
C ASP A 80 -6.26 -0.49 -9.60
N GLY A 81 -6.97 -1.52 -9.17
CA GLY A 81 -6.40 -2.75 -8.61
C GLY A 81 -6.34 -2.77 -7.08
N TYR A 82 -6.85 -1.74 -6.40
CA TYR A 82 -6.96 -1.77 -4.94
C TYR A 82 -8.10 -2.72 -4.53
N PRO A 83 -7.86 -3.70 -3.64
CA PRO A 83 -8.82 -4.78 -3.43
C PRO A 83 -10.14 -4.30 -2.82
N TRP A 84 -11.26 -4.79 -3.35
CA TRP A 84 -12.60 -4.42 -2.92
C TRP A 84 -12.91 -4.79 -1.46
N ASN A 85 -12.36 -5.93 -0.99
CA ASN A 85 -12.57 -6.45 0.36
C ASN A 85 -11.67 -5.80 1.43
N SER A 86 -10.97 -4.72 1.13
CA SER A 86 -10.09 -4.06 2.10
C SER A 86 -10.83 -3.49 3.31
N PHE A 87 -12.11 -3.18 3.20
CA PHE A 87 -12.93 -2.83 4.36
C PHE A 87 -13.47 -4.10 5.06
N PRO A 88 -13.48 -4.19 6.41
CA PRO A 88 -13.20 -3.13 7.40
C PRO A 88 -11.74 -3.03 7.88
N ASP A 89 -10.88 -3.93 7.49
CA ASP A 89 -9.53 -4.08 8.06
C ASP A 89 -8.47 -3.19 7.41
N GLY A 90 -8.81 -2.57 6.26
CA GLY A 90 -7.88 -1.75 5.49
C GLY A 90 -7.53 -0.42 6.14
N HIS A 91 -6.27 -0.04 5.97
CA HIS A 91 -5.72 1.22 6.44
C HIS A 91 -4.91 1.90 5.34
N VAL A 92 -4.70 3.19 5.50
CA VAL A 92 -3.79 4.01 4.70
C VAL A 92 -2.98 4.92 5.62
N LEU A 93 -1.94 5.55 5.09
CA LEU A 93 -1.19 6.56 5.85
C LEU A 93 -1.55 7.96 5.34
N VAL A 94 -1.85 8.86 6.27
CA VAL A 94 -2.08 10.27 6.00
C VAL A 94 -1.33 11.08 7.05
N ASN A 95 -0.50 12.05 6.63
CA ASN A 95 0.28 12.88 7.54
C ASN A 95 1.01 12.08 8.63
N ASN A 96 1.70 11.00 8.23
CA ASN A 96 2.44 10.10 9.10
C ASN A 96 1.60 9.33 10.14
N LYS A 97 0.28 9.23 9.94
CA LYS A 97 -0.61 8.47 10.83
C LYS A 97 -1.35 7.38 10.07
N ILE A 98 -1.60 6.28 10.75
CA ILE A 98 -2.43 5.19 10.23
C ILE A 98 -3.89 5.58 10.35
N CYS A 99 -4.61 5.60 9.23
CA CYS A 99 -6.02 5.96 9.14
C CYS A 99 -6.83 4.80 8.60
N LYS A 100 -7.98 4.53 9.19
CA LYS A 100 -8.87 3.42 8.78
C LYS A 100 -9.66 3.77 7.53
N LEU A 101 -9.87 2.79 6.69
CA LEU A 101 -10.91 2.86 5.68
C LEU A 101 -12.28 2.77 6.33
N ILE A 102 -13.23 3.53 5.80
CA ILE A 102 -14.63 3.48 6.22
C ILE A 102 -15.54 3.20 5.03
N GLY A 103 -16.42 2.23 5.20
CA GLY A 103 -17.30 1.80 4.13
C GLY A 103 -16.55 1.05 3.01
N ARG A 104 -17.28 0.59 2.03
CA ARG A 104 -16.78 -0.26 0.95
C ARG A 104 -15.89 0.52 -0.01
N VAL A 105 -14.84 -0.12 -0.48
CA VAL A 105 -14.04 0.36 -1.61
C VAL A 105 -14.95 0.44 -2.85
N THR A 106 -14.90 1.55 -3.56
CA THR A 106 -15.64 1.72 -4.82
C THR A 106 -14.72 1.51 -6.01
N MET A 107 -15.24 1.69 -7.22
CA MET A 107 -14.44 1.52 -8.44
C MET A 107 -13.25 2.48 -8.49
N ASP A 108 -13.46 3.72 -8.04
CA ASP A 108 -12.51 4.82 -8.25
C ASP A 108 -12.14 5.56 -6.97
N GLN A 109 -12.69 5.18 -5.80
CA GLN A 109 -12.52 5.94 -4.56
C GLN A 109 -12.55 5.06 -3.32
N ILE A 110 -11.81 5.52 -2.29
CA ILE A 110 -11.89 5.05 -0.92
C ILE A 110 -12.29 6.20 0.01
N LEU A 111 -12.92 5.85 1.12
CA LEU A 111 -13.24 6.77 2.21
C LEU A 111 -12.35 6.45 3.41
N ILE A 112 -11.85 7.50 4.06
CA ILE A 112 -10.85 7.41 5.13
C ILE A 112 -11.34 8.21 6.33
N ASP A 113 -11.30 7.65 7.53
CA ASP A 113 -11.51 8.39 8.77
C ASP A 113 -10.25 9.20 9.11
N VAL A 114 -10.36 10.51 9.05
CA VAL A 114 -9.29 11.46 9.37
C VAL A 114 -9.67 12.39 10.53
N THR A 115 -10.61 11.96 11.38
CA THR A 115 -11.20 12.78 12.45
C THR A 115 -10.17 13.35 13.42
N ASP A 116 -9.15 12.54 13.75
CA ASP A 116 -8.20 12.88 14.81
C ASP A 116 -6.88 13.45 14.27
N ILE A 117 -6.87 13.88 13.01
CA ILE A 117 -5.69 14.45 12.37
C ILE A 117 -6.02 15.73 11.60
N GLU A 118 -5.09 16.64 11.58
CA GLU A 118 -5.20 17.85 10.76
C GLU A 118 -4.85 17.50 9.31
N VAL A 119 -5.79 17.71 8.42
CA VAL A 119 -5.66 17.42 6.99
C VAL A 119 -6.34 18.46 6.13
N LYS A 120 -5.88 18.59 4.89
CA LYS A 120 -6.49 19.41 3.84
C LYS A 120 -6.61 18.64 2.53
N VAL A 121 -7.41 19.16 1.62
CA VAL A 121 -7.44 18.68 0.24
C VAL A 121 -6.02 18.80 -0.36
N ASP A 122 -5.64 17.86 -1.19
CA ASP A 122 -4.32 17.63 -1.79
C ASP A 122 -3.24 17.05 -0.85
N ASP A 123 -3.52 16.82 0.43
CA ASP A 123 -2.59 16.06 1.27
C ASP A 123 -2.39 14.65 0.73
N GLU A 124 -1.14 14.17 0.82
CA GLU A 124 -0.77 12.85 0.31
C GLU A 124 -1.37 11.72 1.16
N VAL A 125 -1.84 10.69 0.48
CA VAL A 125 -2.32 9.44 1.05
C VAL A 125 -1.45 8.31 0.55
N THR A 126 -0.69 7.67 1.44
CA THR A 126 0.07 6.47 1.09
C THR A 126 -0.79 5.23 1.30
N VAL A 127 -1.07 4.53 0.20
CA VAL A 127 -1.89 3.31 0.18
C VAL A 127 -1.03 2.07 0.34
N LEU A 128 0.16 2.09 -0.22
CA LEU A 128 1.22 1.09 -0.07
C LEU A 128 2.54 1.83 0.05
N GLY A 129 3.34 1.49 1.06
CA GLY A 129 4.65 2.10 1.29
C GLY A 129 4.79 2.71 2.67
N LYS A 130 5.82 3.53 2.83
CA LYS A 130 6.20 4.13 4.11
C LYS A 130 5.64 5.53 4.29
N SER A 131 5.39 5.89 5.55
CA SER A 131 5.17 7.29 5.93
C SER A 131 6.44 8.11 5.70
N GLU A 132 6.28 9.43 5.51
CA GLU A 132 7.40 10.34 5.27
C GLU A 132 8.49 10.28 6.35
N ASN A 133 8.06 10.13 7.61
CA ASN A 133 8.97 9.99 8.75
C ASN A 133 9.49 8.55 8.96
N GLY A 134 9.08 7.59 8.14
CA GLY A 134 9.48 6.19 8.19
C GLY A 134 8.99 5.39 9.41
N GLN A 135 8.11 5.97 10.25
CA GLN A 135 7.62 5.30 11.47
C GLN A 135 6.53 4.27 11.22
N HIS A 136 5.79 4.43 10.14
CA HIS A 136 4.71 3.54 9.74
C HIS A 136 4.91 3.07 8.31
N GLU A 137 4.47 1.87 8.02
CA GLU A 137 4.51 1.27 6.70
C GLU A 137 3.23 0.46 6.47
N ILE A 138 2.70 0.53 5.27
CA ILE A 138 1.68 -0.38 4.75
C ILE A 138 2.36 -1.27 3.73
N THR A 139 2.45 -2.55 4.01
CA THR A 139 3.12 -3.53 3.16
C THR A 139 2.13 -4.25 2.22
N VAL A 140 2.66 -4.90 1.19
CA VAL A 140 1.85 -5.79 0.33
C VAL A 140 1.25 -6.92 1.16
N THR A 141 1.97 -7.41 2.17
CA THR A 141 1.52 -8.47 3.08
C THR A 141 0.33 -8.01 3.93
N ASP A 142 0.33 -6.77 4.43
CA ASP A 142 -0.80 -6.22 5.18
C ASP A 142 -2.06 -6.20 4.30
N ILE A 143 -1.94 -5.67 3.08
CA ILE A 143 -3.06 -5.62 2.14
C ILE A 143 -3.56 -7.03 1.80
N ALA A 144 -2.66 -7.99 1.59
CA ALA A 144 -3.02 -9.38 1.32
C ALA A 144 -3.77 -10.01 2.53
N GLN A 145 -3.32 -9.76 3.75
CA GLN A 145 -3.97 -10.25 4.97
C GLN A 145 -5.37 -9.68 5.15
N TRP A 146 -5.57 -8.37 4.98
CA TRP A 146 -6.89 -7.72 5.07
C TRP A 146 -7.88 -8.32 4.06
N ASN A 147 -7.37 -8.71 2.89
CA ASN A 147 -8.19 -9.24 1.82
C ASN A 147 -8.25 -10.77 1.78
N LYS A 148 -7.60 -11.47 2.74
CA LYS A 148 -7.53 -12.94 2.83
C LYS A 148 -7.03 -13.57 1.53
N THR A 149 -5.99 -12.99 0.96
CA THR A 149 -5.36 -13.40 -0.29
C THR A 149 -3.83 -13.46 -0.15
N ILE A 150 -3.12 -13.54 -1.25
CA ILE A 150 -1.67 -13.65 -1.33
C ILE A 150 -1.04 -12.39 -1.96
N GLU A 151 0.20 -12.12 -1.62
CA GLU A 151 0.95 -10.93 -2.08
C GLU A 151 1.05 -10.84 -3.60
N TRP A 152 1.15 -12.00 -4.27
CA TRP A 152 1.19 -12.05 -5.74
C TRP A 152 -0.06 -11.50 -6.38
N GLU A 153 -1.23 -11.78 -5.82
CA GLU A 153 -2.50 -11.26 -6.31
C GLU A 153 -2.55 -9.74 -6.18
N ILE A 154 -2.15 -9.20 -5.02
CA ILE A 154 -2.09 -7.75 -4.82
C ILE A 154 -1.20 -7.08 -5.86
N LEU A 155 0.02 -7.59 -6.05
CA LEU A 155 0.99 -7.00 -6.99
C LEU A 155 0.53 -7.09 -8.45
N THR A 156 -0.08 -8.21 -8.85
CA THR A 156 -0.50 -8.43 -10.24
C THR A 156 -1.78 -7.70 -10.61
N ASN A 157 -2.63 -7.39 -9.62
CA ASN A 157 -3.89 -6.68 -9.84
C ASN A 157 -3.72 -5.17 -10.05
N MET A 158 -2.54 -4.60 -9.72
CA MET A 158 -2.31 -3.17 -9.91
C MET A 158 -2.46 -2.77 -11.38
N SER A 159 -3.50 -1.97 -11.63
CA SER A 159 -3.96 -1.61 -12.96
C SER A 159 -2.96 -0.72 -13.71
N ARG A 160 -3.05 -0.75 -15.04
CA ARG A 160 -2.36 0.19 -15.93
C ARG A 160 -2.95 1.60 -15.89
N ARG A 161 -4.09 1.80 -15.23
CA ARG A 161 -4.67 3.14 -14.99
C ARG A 161 -3.81 3.99 -14.07
N LEU A 162 -3.04 3.36 -13.17
CA LEU A 162 -2.10 4.07 -12.30
C LEU A 162 -0.89 4.53 -13.11
N GLU A 163 -0.59 5.81 -12.99
CA GLU A 163 0.66 6.35 -13.51
C GLU A 163 1.84 5.72 -12.79
N ARG A 164 2.86 5.31 -13.54
CA ARG A 164 4.07 4.72 -12.99
C ARG A 164 5.21 5.70 -13.11
N ILE A 165 5.74 6.10 -11.96
CA ILE A 165 6.87 7.00 -11.87
C ILE A 165 8.08 6.19 -11.43
N GLU A 166 9.09 6.10 -12.28
CA GLU A 166 10.35 5.45 -11.92
C GLU A 166 11.19 6.42 -11.11
N THR A 167 11.44 6.07 -9.84
CA THR A 167 12.35 6.81 -8.98
C THR A 167 13.67 6.07 -8.90
N VAL A 168 14.72 6.62 -9.49
CA VAL A 168 16.07 6.04 -9.44
C VAL A 168 16.83 6.69 -8.29
N SER A 169 17.05 5.93 -7.21
CA SER A 169 18.00 6.33 -6.19
C SER A 169 19.42 5.95 -6.63
N TYR A 170 20.16 6.90 -7.19
CA TYR A 170 21.55 6.70 -7.61
C TYR A 170 22.55 6.61 -6.45
N THR A 171 22.21 6.07 -5.31
CA THR A 171 23.11 6.08 -4.17
C THR A 171 24.26 5.08 -4.24
N HIS A 172 24.33 4.14 -5.20
CA HIS A 172 25.37 3.09 -5.21
C HIS A 172 25.93 2.64 -6.55
N LEU A 173 25.81 3.42 -7.62
CA LEU A 173 26.63 3.17 -8.80
C LEU A 173 27.74 4.26 -8.93
N ARG A 174 28.71 4.24 -8.02
CA ARG A 174 30.03 4.67 -8.43
C ARG A 174 30.54 3.61 -9.41
N ALA A 175 30.43 3.92 -10.69
CA ALA A 175 31.22 3.22 -11.67
C ALA A 175 32.67 3.27 -11.22
N HIS A 176 33.29 2.12 -10.99
CA HIS A 176 34.73 2.04 -10.99
C HIS A 176 35.15 2.33 -12.43
N GLU A 177 35.45 3.59 -12.72
CA GLU A 177 36.24 3.94 -13.88
C GLU A 177 37.57 3.25 -13.72
N THR A 178 37.71 2.13 -14.41
CA THR A 178 39.03 1.56 -14.68
C THR A 178 39.67 2.47 -15.73
N VAL A 179 40.43 3.44 -15.25
CA VAL A 179 41.40 4.14 -16.10
C VAL A 179 42.46 3.11 -16.54
N ARG A 180 42.54 2.85 -17.82
CA ARG A 180 43.69 2.25 -18.45
C ARG A 180 44.57 3.34 -19.02
#